data_45ed57db62a4d697614cd1bf76db5c62
#
_entry.id   45ed57db62a4d697614cd1bf76db5c62
#
_cell.length_a   1.000
_cell.length_b   1.000
_cell.length_c   1.000
_cell.angle_alpha   90.00
_cell.angle_beta   90.00
_cell.angle_gamma   90.00
#
_symmetry.space_group_name_H-M   'P 1'
#
loop_
_entity.id
_entity.type
_entity.pdbx_description
1 polymer ?
#
loop_
_entity_poly.entity_id
_entity_poly.type
_entity_poly.pdbx_seq_one_letter_code
_entity_poly.pdbx_strand_id
1 'polypeptide(L)'
;MDLNQVAGLFSNTGSVIAVVIGAVVIVGIIAVLIAKGKLKFKSDKLSIETARQNTKSLLAECRTSCSLMAKEFASKYIEKYPNAEYKILYIAELVLNRIEKMLQYNNITADSEYIEMRFVDIKAIVDTNRISGGKYDDLFYKDLKESFTRMVKQLVLLKRHYNED
;
A
#
# COMPACT_ATOMS: atom_id res chain seq x y z
N MET A 1 67.30 -2.92 -46.44
CA MET A 1 66.15 -2.85 -45.52
C MET A 1 66.57 -2.03 -44.31
N ASP A 2 66.09 -0.84 -44.17
CA ASP A 2 66.59 0.18 -43.26
C ASP A 2 66.11 -0.07 -41.85
N LEU A 3 67.01 -0.09 -40.90
CA LEU A 3 66.67 -0.39 -39.46
C LEU A 3 65.59 0.58 -38.90
N ASN A 4 65.53 1.79 -39.44
CA ASN A 4 64.56 2.79 -39.11
C ASN A 4 63.14 2.44 -39.55
N GLN A 5 62.96 1.70 -40.66
CA GLN A 5 61.66 1.21 -41.11
C GLN A 5 61.12 0.10 -40.20
N VAL A 6 61.98 -0.76 -39.66
CA VAL A 6 61.62 -1.83 -38.74
C VAL A 6 61.27 -1.24 -37.38
N ALA A 7 62.00 -0.24 -36.88
CA ALA A 7 61.64 0.43 -35.59
C ALA A 7 60.29 1.17 -35.66
N GLY A 8 59.95 1.77 -36.82
CA GLY A 8 58.66 2.41 -37.05
C GLY A 8 57.46 1.40 -36.99
N LEU A 9 57.69 0.20 -37.56
CA LEU A 9 56.69 -0.86 -37.51
C LEU A 9 56.43 -1.36 -36.08
N PHE A 10 57.45 -1.51 -35.25
CA PHE A 10 57.33 -1.91 -33.87
C PHE A 10 56.69 -0.83 -32.98
N SER A 11 56.99 0.44 -33.19
CA SER A 11 56.36 1.54 -32.47
C SER A 11 54.85 1.64 -32.78
N ASN A 12 54.49 1.40 -34.03
CA ASN A 12 53.10 1.45 -34.48
C ASN A 12 52.31 0.22 -33.99
N THR A 13 52.96 -0.95 -33.96
CA THR A 13 52.35 -2.20 -33.46
C THR A 13 52.11 -2.12 -31.93
N GLY A 14 53.05 -1.57 -31.17
CA GLY A 14 52.90 -1.36 -29.73
C GLY A 14 51.74 -0.40 -29.39
N SER A 15 51.60 0.68 -30.18
CA SER A 15 50.49 1.62 -30.03
C SER A 15 49.16 0.98 -30.36
N VAL A 16 49.04 0.16 -31.40
CA VAL A 16 47.82 -0.55 -31.78
C VAL A 16 47.43 -1.58 -30.69
N ILE A 17 48.41 -2.32 -30.16
CA ILE A 17 48.17 -3.28 -29.08
C ILE A 17 47.67 -2.58 -27.82
N ALA A 18 48.26 -1.45 -27.45
CA ALA A 18 47.82 -0.68 -26.29
C ALA A 18 46.38 -0.15 -26.43
N VAL A 19 46.02 0.31 -27.62
CA VAL A 19 44.64 0.77 -27.93
C VAL A 19 43.63 -0.41 -27.85
N VAL A 20 43.97 -1.57 -28.38
CA VAL A 20 43.11 -2.76 -28.36
C VAL A 20 42.91 -3.25 -26.90
N ILE A 21 43.98 -3.33 -26.10
CA ILE A 21 43.90 -3.72 -24.71
C ILE A 21 43.04 -2.70 -23.93
N GLY A 22 43.26 -1.40 -24.15
CA GLY A 22 42.47 -0.35 -23.51
C GLY A 22 40.97 -0.47 -23.86
N ALA A 23 40.62 -0.73 -25.11
CA ALA A 23 39.26 -0.91 -25.58
C ALA A 23 38.60 -2.14 -24.94
N VAL A 24 39.30 -3.27 -24.83
CA VAL A 24 38.78 -4.49 -24.18
C VAL A 24 38.50 -4.28 -22.69
N VAL A 25 39.38 -3.56 -21.99
CA VAL A 25 39.20 -3.22 -20.57
C VAL A 25 37.97 -2.32 -20.37
N ILE A 26 37.83 -1.29 -21.21
CA ILE A 26 36.67 -0.38 -21.15
C ILE A 26 35.36 -1.14 -21.41
N VAL A 27 35.32 -1.98 -22.44
CA VAL A 27 34.12 -2.82 -22.71
C VAL A 27 33.81 -3.77 -21.56
N GLY A 28 34.83 -4.37 -20.94
CA GLY A 28 34.68 -5.20 -19.77
C GLY A 28 34.09 -4.46 -18.57
N ILE A 29 34.57 -3.26 -18.28
CA ILE A 29 34.05 -2.39 -17.22
C ILE A 29 32.59 -2.00 -17.50
N ILE A 30 32.27 -1.61 -18.72
CA ILE A 30 30.92 -1.25 -19.14
C ILE A 30 29.99 -2.45 -19.00
N ALA A 31 30.39 -3.65 -19.39
CA ALA A 31 29.60 -4.87 -19.26
C ALA A 31 29.32 -5.21 -17.81
N VAL A 32 30.30 -5.06 -16.90
CA VAL A 32 30.10 -5.27 -15.46
C VAL A 32 29.16 -4.23 -14.86
N LEU A 33 29.28 -2.96 -15.26
CA LEU A 33 28.40 -1.89 -14.79
C LEU A 33 26.95 -2.11 -15.26
N ILE A 34 26.77 -2.53 -16.52
CA ILE A 34 25.44 -2.86 -17.06
C ILE A 34 24.85 -4.08 -16.34
N ALA A 35 25.65 -5.11 -16.09
CA ALA A 35 25.20 -6.30 -15.38
C ALA A 35 24.78 -5.97 -13.92
N LYS A 36 25.58 -5.18 -13.21
CA LYS A 36 25.25 -4.69 -11.86
C LYS A 36 24.02 -3.77 -11.89
N GLY A 37 23.93 -2.86 -12.84
CA GLY A 37 22.77 -1.99 -13.01
C GLY A 37 21.49 -2.75 -13.34
N LYS A 38 21.56 -3.78 -14.19
CA LYS A 38 20.43 -4.65 -14.52
C LYS A 38 20.01 -5.52 -13.32
N LEU A 39 20.96 -6.02 -12.54
CA LEU A 39 20.66 -6.78 -11.32
C LEU A 39 19.98 -5.89 -10.28
N LYS A 40 20.46 -4.67 -10.05
CA LYS A 40 19.83 -3.71 -9.16
C LYS A 40 18.42 -3.33 -9.61
N PHE A 41 18.24 -3.06 -10.88
CA PHE A 41 16.95 -2.74 -11.48
C PHE A 41 15.95 -3.91 -11.40
N LYS A 42 16.40 -5.15 -11.51
CA LYS A 42 15.58 -6.34 -11.36
C LYS A 42 15.17 -6.56 -9.90
N SER A 43 16.08 -6.30 -8.97
CA SER A 43 15.80 -6.34 -7.53
C SER A 43 14.76 -5.29 -7.14
N ASP A 44 14.91 -4.05 -7.61
CA ASP A 44 13.96 -2.97 -7.33
C ASP A 44 12.57 -3.27 -7.91
N LYS A 45 12.49 -3.83 -9.12
CA LYS A 45 11.21 -4.28 -9.69
C LYS A 45 10.58 -5.41 -8.87
N LEU A 46 11.36 -6.38 -8.43
CA LEU A 46 10.84 -7.47 -7.61
C LEU A 46 10.31 -6.96 -6.26
N SER A 47 11.03 -6.05 -5.61
CA SER A 47 10.61 -5.44 -4.35
C SER A 47 9.33 -4.61 -4.49
N ILE A 48 9.20 -3.86 -5.58
CA ILE A 48 7.98 -3.08 -5.89
C ILE A 48 6.78 -4.02 -6.16
N GLU A 49 6.99 -5.11 -6.88
CA GLU A 49 5.95 -6.08 -7.19
C GLU A 49 5.47 -6.81 -5.92
N THR A 50 6.40 -7.22 -5.06
CA THR A 50 6.10 -7.85 -3.77
C THR A 50 5.35 -6.87 -2.86
N ALA A 51 5.81 -5.63 -2.72
CA ALA A 51 5.12 -4.61 -1.94
C ALA A 51 3.70 -4.32 -2.46
N ARG A 52 3.51 -4.31 -3.79
CA ARG A 52 2.19 -4.14 -4.41
C ARG A 52 1.27 -5.34 -4.15
N GLN A 53 1.82 -6.54 -4.14
CA GLN A 53 1.08 -7.77 -3.85
C GLN A 53 0.65 -7.80 -2.38
N ASN A 54 1.55 -7.48 -1.45
CA ASN A 54 1.26 -7.38 -0.03
C ASN A 54 0.17 -6.34 0.25
N THR A 55 0.22 -5.17 -0.39
CA THR A 55 -0.82 -4.15 -0.26
C THR A 55 -2.19 -4.63 -0.74
N LYS A 56 -2.25 -5.38 -1.85
CA LYS A 56 -3.50 -5.95 -2.35
C LYS A 56 -4.06 -7.02 -1.41
N SER A 57 -3.19 -7.90 -0.89
CA SER A 57 -3.57 -8.94 0.06
C SER A 57 -4.07 -8.34 1.36
N LEU A 58 -3.38 -7.33 1.90
CA LEU A 58 -3.80 -6.59 3.08
C LEU A 58 -5.18 -5.93 2.89
N LEU A 59 -5.43 -5.30 1.72
CA LEU A 59 -6.73 -4.71 1.42
C LEU A 59 -7.85 -5.75 1.37
N ALA A 60 -7.62 -6.89 0.72
CA ALA A 60 -8.59 -7.97 0.60
C ALA A 60 -8.93 -8.57 1.96
N GLU A 61 -7.92 -8.82 2.80
CA GLU A 61 -8.11 -9.37 4.13
C GLU A 61 -8.81 -8.38 5.08
N CYS A 62 -8.41 -7.10 5.01
CA CYS A 62 -9.07 -6.02 5.74
C CYS A 62 -10.56 -5.96 5.37
N ARG A 63 -10.89 -5.96 4.07
CA ARG A 63 -12.27 -5.92 3.60
C ARG A 63 -13.07 -7.15 4.08
N THR A 64 -12.49 -8.33 3.98
CA THR A 64 -13.13 -9.58 4.44
C THR A 64 -13.44 -9.53 5.94
N SER A 65 -12.46 -9.18 6.76
CA SER A 65 -12.61 -9.12 8.21
C SER A 65 -13.58 -8.03 8.67
N CYS A 66 -13.47 -6.83 8.10
CA CYS A 66 -14.30 -5.70 8.51
C CYS A 66 -15.73 -5.77 7.95
N SER A 67 -15.95 -6.42 6.78
CA SER A 67 -17.28 -6.55 6.20
C SER A 67 -18.24 -7.36 7.08
N LEU A 68 -17.75 -8.34 7.84
CA LEU A 68 -18.56 -9.09 8.80
C LEU A 68 -19.08 -8.18 9.90
N MET A 69 -18.22 -7.33 10.45
CA MET A 69 -18.58 -6.37 11.51
C MET A 69 -19.58 -5.32 10.99
N ALA A 70 -19.40 -4.85 9.76
CA ALA A 70 -20.31 -3.92 9.10
C ALA A 70 -21.69 -4.55 8.85
N LYS A 71 -21.74 -5.82 8.42
CA LYS A 71 -22.98 -6.58 8.21
C LYS A 71 -23.71 -6.86 9.51
N GLU A 72 -22.98 -7.24 10.56
CA GLU A 72 -23.54 -7.45 11.91
C GLU A 72 -24.25 -6.19 12.42
N PHE A 73 -23.57 -5.04 12.31
CA PHE A 73 -24.17 -3.75 12.64
C PHE A 73 -25.43 -3.45 11.79
N ALA A 74 -25.31 -3.60 10.45
CA ALA A 74 -26.41 -3.32 9.53
C ALA A 74 -27.63 -4.20 9.83
N SER A 75 -27.46 -5.50 10.01
CA SER A 75 -28.56 -6.44 10.29
C SER A 75 -29.32 -6.05 11.54
N LYS A 76 -28.61 -5.73 12.62
CA LYS A 76 -29.22 -5.29 13.88
C LYS A 76 -30.12 -4.06 13.71
N TYR A 77 -29.67 -3.10 12.91
CA TYR A 77 -30.39 -1.83 12.75
C TYR A 77 -31.41 -1.82 11.63
N ILE A 78 -31.30 -2.70 10.63
CA ILE A 78 -32.36 -2.93 9.64
C ILE A 78 -33.60 -3.50 10.33
N GLU A 79 -33.45 -4.44 11.26
CA GLU A 79 -34.58 -4.95 12.06
C GLU A 79 -35.26 -3.85 12.88
N LYS A 80 -34.48 -2.94 13.44
CA LYS A 80 -35.00 -1.82 14.24
C LYS A 80 -35.61 -0.71 13.41
N TYR A 81 -35.08 -0.46 12.21
CA TYR A 81 -35.50 0.61 11.29
C TYR A 81 -35.78 0.08 9.88
N PRO A 82 -36.81 -0.76 9.68
CA PRO A 82 -37.04 -1.45 8.41
C PRO A 82 -37.24 -0.49 7.22
N ASN A 83 -37.79 0.70 7.48
CA ASN A 83 -37.96 1.73 6.45
C ASN A 83 -36.68 2.50 6.10
N ALA A 84 -35.57 2.22 6.77
CA ALA A 84 -34.28 2.86 6.57
C ALA A 84 -33.18 1.89 6.10
N GLU A 85 -33.54 0.68 5.67
CA GLU A 85 -32.62 -0.37 5.24
C GLU A 85 -31.54 0.16 4.32
N TYR A 86 -31.90 0.82 3.23
CA TYR A 86 -30.93 1.36 2.26
C TYR A 86 -29.93 2.34 2.90
N LYS A 87 -30.39 3.19 3.82
CA LYS A 87 -29.54 4.16 4.51
C LYS A 87 -28.57 3.48 5.48
N ILE A 88 -29.04 2.43 6.18
CA ILE A 88 -28.22 1.66 7.12
C ILE A 88 -27.14 0.89 6.37
N LEU A 89 -27.47 0.25 5.26
CA LEU A 89 -26.50 -0.40 4.38
C LEU A 89 -25.48 0.59 3.82
N TYR A 90 -25.94 1.77 3.40
CA TYR A 90 -25.06 2.83 2.92
C TYR A 90 -24.08 3.29 4.02
N ILE A 91 -24.55 3.48 5.26
CA ILE A 91 -23.70 3.84 6.41
C ILE A 91 -22.67 2.75 6.68
N ALA A 92 -23.07 1.48 6.68
CA ALA A 92 -22.16 0.36 6.91
C ALA A 92 -21.06 0.29 5.82
N GLU A 93 -21.43 0.44 4.55
CA GLU A 93 -20.47 0.48 3.43
C GLU A 93 -19.55 1.71 3.49
N LEU A 94 -20.07 2.84 3.93
CA LEU A 94 -19.29 4.06 4.10
C LEU A 94 -18.22 3.92 5.19
N VAL A 95 -18.58 3.29 6.32
CA VAL A 95 -17.62 2.98 7.39
C VAL A 95 -16.53 2.05 6.87
N LEU A 96 -16.89 1.01 6.14
CA LEU A 96 -15.95 0.07 5.54
C LEU A 96 -14.97 0.79 4.57
N ASN A 97 -15.50 1.66 3.70
CA ASN A 97 -14.68 2.46 2.79
C ASN A 97 -13.73 3.43 3.52
N ARG A 98 -14.13 3.94 4.69
CA ARG A 98 -13.24 4.76 5.53
C ARG A 98 -12.10 3.94 6.13
N ILE A 99 -12.38 2.73 6.60
CA ILE A 99 -11.36 1.79 7.08
C ILE A 99 -10.37 1.45 5.96
N GLU A 100 -10.84 1.16 4.75
CA GLU A 100 -9.96 0.87 3.60
C GLU A 100 -9.06 2.06 3.25
N LYS A 101 -9.59 3.30 3.29
CA LYS A 101 -8.78 4.50 3.07
C LYS A 101 -7.72 4.72 4.15
N MET A 102 -7.98 4.28 5.38
CA MET A 102 -7.00 4.38 6.46
C MET A 102 -5.76 3.52 6.23
N LEU A 103 -5.81 2.49 5.35
CA LEU A 103 -4.62 1.73 4.93
C LEU A 103 -3.51 2.61 4.35
N GLN A 104 -3.86 3.77 3.79
CA GLN A 104 -2.91 4.72 3.21
C GLN A 104 -2.16 5.53 4.27
N TYR A 105 -2.63 5.55 5.52
CA TYR A 105 -1.99 6.30 6.59
C TYR A 105 -0.86 5.50 7.24
N ASN A 106 0.30 6.13 7.42
CA ASN A 106 1.46 5.47 8.03
C ASN A 106 1.29 5.27 9.55
N ASN A 107 0.63 6.21 10.23
CA ASN A 107 0.47 6.21 11.68
C ASN A 107 -0.97 5.90 12.07
N ILE A 108 -1.37 4.63 11.98
CA ILE A 108 -2.66 4.18 12.47
C ILE A 108 -2.45 3.59 13.86
N THR A 109 -3.19 4.09 14.83
CA THR A 109 -3.22 3.56 16.20
C THR A 109 -4.64 3.15 16.57
N ALA A 110 -4.76 2.31 17.59
CA ALA A 110 -6.04 1.88 18.14
C ALA A 110 -6.33 2.52 19.50
N ASP A 111 -5.65 3.65 19.81
CA ASP A 111 -5.92 4.42 21.02
C ASP A 111 -7.25 5.19 20.92
N SER A 112 -7.76 5.57 22.07
CA SER A 112 -9.06 6.22 22.19
C SER A 112 -9.11 7.57 21.47
N GLU A 113 -8.07 8.37 21.58
CA GLU A 113 -8.02 9.72 20.99
C GLU A 113 -8.05 9.64 19.46
N TYR A 114 -7.24 8.76 18.87
CA TYR A 114 -7.24 8.54 17.43
C TYR A 114 -8.60 8.09 16.92
N ILE A 115 -9.24 7.13 17.61
CA ILE A 115 -10.56 6.61 17.25
C ILE A 115 -11.62 7.71 17.33
N GLU A 116 -11.62 8.51 18.42
CA GLU A 116 -12.55 9.63 18.56
C GLU A 116 -12.43 10.62 17.41
N MET A 117 -11.21 11.06 17.11
CA MET A 117 -10.94 11.99 16.03
C MET A 117 -11.45 11.48 14.68
N ARG A 118 -11.23 10.19 14.37
CA ARG A 118 -11.69 9.60 13.11
C ARG A 118 -13.18 9.34 13.08
N PHE A 119 -13.79 9.06 14.22
CA PHE A 119 -15.23 8.81 14.31
C PHE A 119 -16.07 10.08 14.13
N VAL A 120 -15.54 11.26 14.43
CA VAL A 120 -16.23 12.55 14.19
C VAL A 120 -16.66 12.70 12.72
N ASP A 121 -15.79 12.37 11.79
CA ASP A 121 -16.10 12.42 10.36
C ASP A 121 -17.25 11.46 9.99
N ILE A 122 -17.22 10.24 10.55
CA ILE A 122 -18.27 9.24 10.30
C ILE A 122 -19.60 9.73 10.86
N LYS A 123 -19.59 10.25 12.10
CA LYS A 123 -20.78 10.79 12.72
C LYS A 123 -21.40 11.93 11.91
N ALA A 124 -20.59 12.85 11.41
CA ALA A 124 -21.06 13.95 10.56
C ALA A 124 -21.77 13.44 9.30
N ILE A 125 -21.24 12.38 8.67
CA ILE A 125 -21.87 11.78 7.48
C ILE A 125 -23.18 11.07 7.85
N VAL A 126 -23.23 10.35 8.95
CA VAL A 126 -24.46 9.73 9.45
C VAL A 126 -25.54 10.78 9.74
N ASP A 127 -25.15 11.88 10.35
CA ASP A 127 -26.06 13.00 10.67
C ASP A 127 -26.63 13.66 9.40
N THR A 128 -25.93 13.63 8.27
CA THR A 128 -26.46 14.10 6.98
C THR A 128 -27.37 13.08 6.29
N ASN A 129 -27.24 11.79 6.60
CA ASN A 129 -28.04 10.70 6.04
C ASN A 129 -29.14 10.22 7.01
N ARG A 130 -29.86 11.17 7.61
CA ARG A 130 -30.93 10.88 8.58
C ARG A 130 -32.07 10.07 7.98
N ILE A 131 -32.73 9.29 8.84
CA ILE A 131 -34.02 8.67 8.51
C ILE A 131 -35.09 9.75 8.33
N SER A 132 -36.07 9.48 7.47
CA SER A 132 -37.23 10.34 7.31
C SER A 132 -38.00 10.41 8.64
N GLY A 133 -37.99 11.58 9.28
CA GLY A 133 -38.70 11.80 10.55
C GLY A 133 -37.88 11.87 11.82
N GLY A 134 -36.53 11.80 11.76
CA GLY A 134 -35.75 11.92 12.99
C GLY A 134 -34.25 11.65 12.90
N LYS A 135 -33.64 11.61 14.06
CA LYS A 135 -32.24 11.15 14.24
C LYS A 135 -32.25 9.70 14.62
N TYR A 136 -31.15 9.00 14.31
CA TYR A 136 -30.87 7.73 14.97
C TYR A 136 -30.73 7.94 16.48
N ASP A 137 -31.06 6.94 17.27
CA ASP A 137 -30.93 7.04 18.72
C ASP A 137 -29.48 6.93 19.20
N ASP A 138 -29.24 7.27 20.46
CA ASP A 138 -27.90 7.26 21.04
C ASP A 138 -27.26 5.86 21.03
N LEU A 139 -28.09 4.80 21.10
CA LEU A 139 -27.61 3.43 21.02
C LEU A 139 -27.05 3.11 19.64
N PHE A 140 -27.67 3.63 18.56
CA PHE A 140 -27.17 3.49 17.20
C PHE A 140 -25.75 4.07 17.08
N TYR A 141 -25.52 5.29 17.57
CA TYR A 141 -24.20 5.93 17.51
C TYR A 141 -23.17 5.23 18.38
N LYS A 142 -23.58 4.72 19.54
CA LYS A 142 -22.70 3.95 20.42
C LYS A 142 -22.23 2.67 19.74
N ASP A 143 -23.16 1.89 19.18
CA ASP A 143 -22.85 0.63 18.51
C ASP A 143 -22.05 0.85 17.22
N LEU A 144 -22.37 1.91 16.47
CA LEU A 144 -21.60 2.29 15.28
C LEU A 144 -20.14 2.59 15.64
N LYS A 145 -19.93 3.34 16.72
CA LYS A 145 -18.59 3.65 17.22
C LYS A 145 -17.85 2.40 17.70
N GLU A 146 -18.56 1.51 18.38
CA GLU A 146 -17.99 0.24 18.82
C GLU A 146 -17.58 -0.64 17.63
N SER A 147 -18.44 -0.76 16.63
CA SER A 147 -18.15 -1.47 15.38
C SER A 147 -16.94 -0.86 14.65
N PHE A 148 -16.91 0.47 14.53
CA PHE A 148 -15.77 1.19 13.96
C PHE A 148 -14.48 0.94 14.74
N THR A 149 -14.54 0.98 16.07
CA THR A 149 -13.40 0.72 16.96
C THR A 149 -12.83 -0.69 16.74
N ARG A 150 -13.71 -1.70 16.64
CA ARG A 150 -13.31 -3.09 16.35
C ARG A 150 -12.61 -3.18 14.99
N MET A 151 -13.12 -2.51 13.97
CA MET A 151 -12.52 -2.48 12.63
C MET A 151 -11.14 -1.80 12.64
N VAL A 152 -10.98 -0.66 13.35
CA VAL A 152 -9.68 0.01 13.47
C VAL A 152 -8.65 -0.88 14.17
N LYS A 153 -9.05 -1.56 15.25
CA LYS A 153 -8.16 -2.51 15.95
C LYS A 153 -7.72 -3.64 15.02
N GLN A 154 -8.65 -4.19 14.23
CA GLN A 154 -8.34 -5.23 13.25
C GLN A 154 -7.38 -4.72 12.17
N LEU A 155 -7.59 -3.51 11.66
CA LEU A 155 -6.71 -2.88 10.68
C LEU A 155 -5.28 -2.69 11.21
N VAL A 156 -5.14 -2.25 12.46
CA VAL A 156 -3.82 -2.09 13.12
C VAL A 156 -3.11 -3.44 13.23
N LEU A 157 -3.81 -4.50 13.61
CA LEU A 157 -3.24 -5.85 13.69
C LEU A 157 -2.78 -6.36 12.32
N LEU A 158 -3.63 -6.22 11.29
CA LEU A 158 -3.29 -6.62 9.92
C LEU A 158 -2.08 -5.83 9.39
N LYS A 159 -2.04 -4.50 9.58
CA LYS A 159 -0.88 -3.69 9.15
C LYS A 159 0.40 -4.10 9.84
N ARG A 160 0.35 -4.45 11.13
CA ARG A 160 1.53 -4.95 11.83
C ARG A 160 2.01 -6.26 11.23
N HIS A 161 1.12 -7.21 11.02
CA HIS A 161 1.44 -8.50 10.41
C HIS A 161 2.13 -8.35 9.04
N TYR A 162 1.59 -7.50 8.17
CA TYR A 162 2.15 -7.27 6.82
C TYR A 162 3.40 -6.37 6.77
N ASN A 163 3.78 -5.72 7.89
CA ASN A 163 5.00 -4.91 7.98
C ASN A 163 6.16 -5.64 8.66
N GLU A 164 5.87 -6.74 9.36
CA GLU A 164 6.88 -7.57 10.04
C GLU A 164 7.44 -8.68 9.14
N ASP A 165 6.81 -8.93 7.97
CA ASP A 165 7.27 -9.83 6.90
C ASP A 165 8.04 -9.05 5.80
#